data_d6d5178ae41948477e076cc5faa06794
#
_entry.id   d6d5178ae41948477e076cc5faa06794
#
_cell.length_a   1.000
_cell.length_b   1.000
_cell.length_c   1.000
_cell.angle_alpha   90.00
_cell.angle_beta   90.00
_cell.angle_gamma   90.00
#
_symmetry.space_group_name_H-M   'P 1'
#
loop_
_entity.id
_entity.type
_entity.pdbx_description
1 polymer ?
#
loop_
_entity_poly.entity_id
_entity_poly.type
_entity_poly.pdbx_seq_one_letter_code
_entity_poly.pdbx_strand_id
1 'polypeptide(L)'
;MKLYLFIMALMATVSCTSLAQQYKHTASSGSGKLTHIKASRNLVNKEIRTADFSQIQLIGSADVVYEQKSGKSHVEVYTSDNIFEALDIKVESGVLKVGLKKGYKISYNTLRISAQSPKINNVSVSGSGDITLKSGIQTGNMKLSIAGSGDVDFSNLTCSAFSVSIAGSGDVSGKGLACTTLDAKIAGSGDVDLENVAATAKTECTISGSGEMELKGQGTDALYRISGSGSIDACGFKTNRVEVTVAGSGDIKCYAKDYLKASVAGSGSVRYLGNPEVDAHPKADVKKMINR
;
A
#
# COMPACT_ATOMS: atom_id res chain seq x y z
N MET A 1 24.36 20.59 25.24
CA MET A 1 23.12 19.79 25.23
C MET A 1 21.99 20.46 24.40
N LYS A 2 22.32 21.26 23.37
CA LYS A 2 21.34 21.90 22.46
C LYS A 2 21.56 21.60 20.98
N LEU A 3 22.51 20.73 20.62
CA LEU A 3 22.87 20.44 19.22
C LEU A 3 22.29 19.12 18.69
N TYR A 4 21.77 18.25 19.54
CA TYR A 4 21.23 16.94 19.13
C TYR A 4 19.76 16.97 18.71
N LEU A 5 19.02 18.03 18.99
CA LEU A 5 17.58 18.14 18.65
C LEU A 5 17.30 18.57 17.21
N PHE A 6 18.31 19.10 16.50
CA PHE A 6 18.13 19.62 15.13
C PHE A 6 18.43 18.56 14.04
N ILE A 7 19.09 17.46 14.36
CA ILE A 7 19.49 16.44 13.37
C ILE A 7 18.39 15.39 13.13
N MET A 8 17.46 15.19 14.08
CA MET A 8 16.36 14.24 13.93
C MET A 8 15.22 14.74 13.02
N ALA A 9 15.08 16.06 12.82
CA ALA A 9 14.04 16.62 11.93
C ALA A 9 14.43 16.57 10.43
N LEU A 10 15.70 16.34 10.10
CA LEU A 10 16.19 16.41 8.72
C LEU A 10 16.19 15.04 7.99
N MET A 11 16.03 13.93 8.71
CA MET A 11 16.03 12.59 8.07
C MET A 11 14.65 12.08 7.63
N ALA A 12 13.55 12.72 8.04
CA ALA A 12 12.20 12.33 7.61
C ALA A 12 11.80 12.91 6.24
N THR A 13 12.56 13.88 5.71
CA THR A 13 12.18 14.58 4.46
C THR A 13 12.78 14.00 3.19
N VAL A 14 13.76 13.08 3.28
CA VAL A 14 14.51 12.60 2.10
C VAL A 14 13.84 11.46 1.37
N SER A 15 12.94 10.69 1.99
CA SER A 15 12.30 9.55 1.33
C SER A 15 10.99 9.87 0.59
N CYS A 16 10.36 11.01 0.88
CA CYS A 16 9.12 11.41 0.21
C CYS A 16 9.36 12.16 -1.12
N THR A 17 10.54 12.76 -1.31
CA THR A 17 10.86 13.54 -2.51
C THR A 17 11.19 12.70 -3.73
N SER A 18 11.63 11.44 -3.57
CA SER A 18 12.00 10.58 -4.69
C SER A 18 10.80 10.06 -5.48
N LEU A 19 9.67 9.82 -4.83
CA LEU A 19 8.43 9.41 -5.53
C LEU A 19 7.74 10.58 -6.22
N ALA A 20 7.73 11.75 -5.62
CA ALA A 20 7.14 12.95 -6.22
C ALA A 20 7.98 13.53 -7.38
N GLN A 21 9.30 13.32 -7.40
CA GLN A 21 10.16 13.79 -8.48
C GLN A 21 10.08 12.94 -9.75
N GLN A 22 9.75 11.64 -9.67
CA GLN A 22 9.50 10.83 -10.86
C GLN A 22 8.23 11.20 -11.61
N TYR A 23 7.26 11.87 -10.97
CA TYR A 23 6.00 12.28 -11.59
C TYR A 23 5.99 13.70 -12.16
N LYS A 24 7.00 14.54 -11.89
CA LYS A 24 7.03 15.94 -12.39
C LYS A 24 7.37 16.09 -13.87
N HIS A 25 7.70 15.03 -14.59
CA HIS A 25 8.19 15.14 -15.97
C HIS A 25 7.15 14.99 -17.09
N THR A 26 5.84 14.96 -16.79
CA THR A 26 4.83 14.89 -17.87
C THR A 26 3.69 15.90 -17.80
N ALA A 27 3.82 16.95 -16.99
CA ALA A 27 2.96 18.11 -17.12
C ALA A 27 3.48 19.07 -18.19
N SER A 28 3.59 18.60 -19.43
CA SER A 28 3.67 19.47 -20.59
C SER A 28 2.26 20.01 -20.86
N SER A 29 2.04 21.26 -20.59
CA SER A 29 0.86 22.03 -21.00
C SER A 29 0.76 22.16 -22.52
N GLY A 30 0.51 21.05 -23.19
CA GLY A 30 0.04 21.05 -24.57
C GLY A 30 -1.48 21.12 -24.54
N SER A 31 -2.08 22.23 -24.92
CA SER A 31 -3.49 22.42 -25.23
C SER A 31 -3.90 21.55 -26.44
N GLY A 32 -3.75 20.23 -26.33
CA GLY A 32 -4.30 19.27 -27.28
C GLY A 32 -5.77 19.05 -26.98
N LYS A 33 -6.62 19.15 -27.99
CA LYS A 33 -8.05 18.84 -27.90
C LYS A 33 -8.20 17.38 -27.40
N LEU A 34 -8.79 17.19 -26.21
CA LEU A 34 -9.05 15.86 -25.67
C LEU A 34 -10.18 15.19 -26.47
N THR A 35 -9.94 14.00 -26.99
CA THR A 35 -10.95 13.16 -27.61
C THR A 35 -11.72 12.44 -26.51
N HIS A 36 -13.00 12.81 -26.32
CA HIS A 36 -13.88 12.18 -25.35
C HIS A 36 -14.69 11.08 -26.02
N ILE A 37 -14.51 9.84 -25.55
CA ILE A 37 -15.29 8.69 -26.00
C ILE A 37 -16.32 8.32 -24.94
N LYS A 38 -17.58 8.33 -25.31
CA LYS A 38 -18.66 7.76 -24.51
C LYS A 38 -18.86 6.30 -24.90
N ALA A 39 -18.88 5.41 -23.92
CA ALA A 39 -19.06 3.98 -24.14
C ALA A 39 -20.33 3.66 -24.92
N SER A 40 -20.22 2.77 -25.90
CA SER A 40 -21.34 2.16 -26.58
C SER A 40 -22.07 1.16 -25.66
N ARG A 41 -23.23 0.66 -26.13
CA ARG A 41 -23.92 -0.43 -25.39
C ARG A 41 -23.42 -1.81 -25.75
N ASN A 42 -22.53 -1.92 -26.75
CA ASN A 42 -21.99 -3.19 -27.20
C ASN A 42 -20.76 -3.58 -26.36
N LEU A 43 -20.94 -4.46 -25.38
CA LEU A 43 -19.87 -4.99 -24.55
C LEU A 43 -19.19 -6.15 -25.26
N VAL A 44 -17.87 -6.15 -25.30
CA VAL A 44 -17.04 -7.17 -25.93
C VAL A 44 -15.89 -7.55 -24.99
N ASN A 45 -15.47 -8.80 -25.10
CA ASN A 45 -14.29 -9.32 -24.44
C ASN A 45 -13.19 -9.51 -25.48
N LYS A 46 -12.00 -8.98 -25.22
CA LYS A 46 -10.84 -9.11 -26.12
C LYS A 46 -9.59 -9.50 -25.35
N GLU A 47 -8.91 -10.51 -25.87
CA GLU A 47 -7.56 -10.84 -25.46
C GLU A 47 -6.55 -9.82 -26.01
N ILE A 48 -5.69 -9.32 -25.15
CA ILE A 48 -4.57 -8.46 -25.52
C ILE A 48 -3.29 -9.30 -25.50
N ARG A 49 -2.70 -9.51 -26.67
CA ARG A 49 -1.42 -10.21 -26.77
C ARG A 49 -0.31 -9.40 -26.13
N THR A 50 0.31 -9.96 -25.12
CA THR A 50 1.40 -9.31 -24.36
C THR A 50 2.60 -10.24 -24.26
N ALA A 51 3.78 -9.67 -23.99
CA ALA A 51 4.93 -10.41 -23.50
C ALA A 51 4.70 -10.80 -22.02
N ASP A 52 5.56 -11.67 -21.47
CA ASP A 52 5.52 -12.01 -20.06
C ASP A 52 5.84 -10.80 -19.18
N PHE A 53 5.17 -10.72 -18.03
CA PHE A 53 5.35 -9.67 -17.05
C PHE A 53 5.38 -10.21 -15.62
N SER A 54 6.02 -9.46 -14.74
CA SER A 54 6.06 -9.73 -13.29
C SER A 54 5.72 -8.49 -12.46
N GLN A 55 5.30 -7.43 -13.12
CA GLN A 55 4.89 -6.18 -12.48
C GLN A 55 3.65 -5.62 -13.17
N ILE A 56 2.81 -4.92 -12.40
CA ILE A 56 1.62 -4.24 -12.91
C ILE A 56 1.70 -2.76 -12.53
N GLN A 57 1.46 -1.90 -13.50
CA GLN A 57 1.29 -0.47 -13.33
C GLN A 57 -0.07 -0.04 -13.88
N LEU A 58 -0.98 0.32 -12.99
CA LEU A 58 -2.28 0.87 -13.32
C LEU A 58 -2.22 2.41 -13.27
N ILE A 59 -2.64 3.07 -14.34
CA ILE A 59 -2.69 4.53 -14.45
C ILE A 59 -4.12 4.93 -14.84
N GLY A 60 -4.83 5.59 -13.94
CA GLY A 60 -6.21 6.04 -14.15
C GLY A 60 -7.21 5.37 -13.25
N SER A 61 -8.38 4.99 -13.79
CA SER A 61 -9.54 4.55 -13.02
C SER A 61 -10.11 3.20 -13.48
N ALA A 62 -9.32 2.37 -14.17
CA ALA A 62 -9.74 1.02 -14.54
C ALA A 62 -9.52 0.06 -13.38
N ASP A 63 -10.31 -1.03 -13.33
CA ASP A 63 -10.14 -2.09 -12.35
C ASP A 63 -9.38 -3.27 -12.97
N VAL A 64 -8.40 -3.80 -12.23
CA VAL A 64 -7.59 -4.93 -12.63
C VAL A 64 -7.75 -6.07 -11.65
N VAL A 65 -8.09 -7.25 -12.14
CA VAL A 65 -8.08 -8.50 -11.39
C VAL A 65 -6.89 -9.33 -11.85
N TYR A 66 -5.97 -9.59 -10.94
CA TYR A 66 -4.77 -10.38 -11.22
C TYR A 66 -4.85 -11.77 -10.58
N GLU A 67 -4.37 -12.77 -11.30
CA GLU A 67 -4.20 -14.15 -10.82
C GLU A 67 -2.79 -14.65 -11.14
N GLN A 68 -2.05 -15.14 -10.13
CA GLN A 68 -0.79 -15.82 -10.38
C GLN A 68 -1.07 -17.23 -10.88
N LYS A 69 -0.64 -17.52 -12.12
CA LYS A 69 -0.89 -18.80 -12.76
C LYS A 69 0.28 -19.22 -13.63
N SER A 70 0.66 -20.48 -13.54
CA SER A 70 1.73 -21.05 -14.37
C SER A 70 1.38 -20.98 -15.86
N GLY A 71 2.38 -20.84 -16.71
CA GLY A 71 2.22 -20.77 -18.16
C GLY A 71 2.52 -19.38 -18.72
N LYS A 72 2.00 -19.09 -19.89
CA LYS A 72 2.18 -17.79 -20.55
C LYS A 72 1.31 -16.72 -19.88
N SER A 73 1.83 -15.51 -19.87
CA SER A 73 1.05 -14.35 -19.42
C SER A 73 -0.15 -14.12 -20.34
N HIS A 74 -1.26 -13.70 -19.73
CA HIS A 74 -2.53 -13.50 -20.43
C HIS A 74 -3.20 -12.22 -19.90
N VAL A 75 -3.74 -11.42 -20.80
CA VAL A 75 -4.48 -10.21 -20.45
C VAL A 75 -5.77 -10.16 -21.27
N GLU A 76 -6.88 -10.00 -20.58
CA GLU A 76 -8.21 -9.91 -21.14
C GLU A 76 -8.90 -8.64 -20.72
N VAL A 77 -9.60 -7.97 -21.64
CA VAL A 77 -10.31 -6.73 -21.37
C VAL A 77 -11.78 -6.87 -21.76
N TYR A 78 -12.65 -6.64 -20.80
CA TYR A 78 -14.10 -6.59 -20.98
C TYR A 78 -14.62 -5.16 -20.85
N THR A 79 -15.04 -4.58 -21.97
CA THR A 79 -15.55 -3.21 -22.04
C THR A 79 -16.37 -2.99 -23.31
N SER A 80 -16.90 -1.76 -23.51
CA SER A 80 -17.55 -1.38 -24.76
C SER A 80 -16.59 -1.37 -25.94
N ASP A 81 -17.04 -1.84 -27.10
CA ASP A 81 -16.24 -2.02 -28.30
C ASP A 81 -15.45 -0.78 -28.74
N ASN A 82 -16.05 0.40 -28.60
CA ASN A 82 -15.45 1.68 -28.97
C ASN A 82 -14.45 2.25 -27.94
N ILE A 83 -14.35 1.65 -26.73
CA ILE A 83 -13.38 2.08 -25.71
C ILE A 83 -11.97 1.60 -26.05
N PHE A 84 -11.82 0.44 -26.74
CA PHE A 84 -10.51 -0.16 -27.01
C PHE A 84 -9.54 0.76 -27.73
N GLU A 85 -10.01 1.68 -28.58
CA GLU A 85 -9.14 2.61 -29.28
C GLU A 85 -8.42 3.59 -28.34
N ALA A 86 -9.01 3.89 -27.18
CA ALA A 86 -8.45 4.79 -26.17
C ALA A 86 -7.53 4.09 -25.18
N LEU A 87 -7.59 2.75 -25.07
CA LEU A 87 -6.78 2.01 -24.09
C LEU A 87 -5.31 1.94 -24.52
N ASP A 88 -4.42 2.13 -23.56
CA ASP A 88 -2.98 1.85 -23.67
C ASP A 88 -2.64 0.69 -22.70
N ILE A 89 -2.74 -0.54 -23.21
CA ILE A 89 -2.43 -1.76 -22.47
C ILE A 89 -1.29 -2.47 -23.18
N LYS A 90 -0.13 -2.54 -22.53
CA LYS A 90 1.09 -3.10 -23.10
C LYS A 90 2.05 -3.59 -22.03
N VAL A 91 2.97 -4.45 -22.43
CA VAL A 91 4.09 -4.85 -21.56
C VAL A 91 5.36 -4.17 -22.05
N GLU A 92 6.00 -3.40 -21.19
CA GLU A 92 7.30 -2.78 -21.42
C GLU A 92 8.26 -3.16 -20.28
N SER A 93 9.40 -3.74 -20.60
CA SER A 93 10.44 -4.16 -19.65
C SER A 93 9.89 -5.05 -18.50
N GLY A 94 8.98 -5.97 -18.81
CA GLY A 94 8.37 -6.86 -17.83
C GLY A 94 7.31 -6.23 -16.92
N VAL A 95 6.86 -5.01 -17.25
CA VAL A 95 5.79 -4.28 -16.56
C VAL A 95 4.54 -4.25 -17.46
N LEU A 96 3.44 -4.84 -17.00
CA LEU A 96 2.13 -4.63 -17.62
C LEU A 96 1.64 -3.21 -17.27
N LYS A 97 1.63 -2.34 -18.24
CA LYS A 97 1.08 -0.99 -18.12
C LYS A 97 -0.36 -0.98 -18.58
N VAL A 98 -1.24 -0.46 -17.74
CA VAL A 98 -2.67 -0.33 -17.99
C VAL A 98 -3.06 1.12 -17.82
N GLY A 99 -3.62 1.73 -18.86
CA GLY A 99 -4.03 3.13 -18.82
C GLY A 99 -4.74 3.58 -20.10
N LEU A 100 -4.80 4.89 -20.27
CA LEU A 100 -5.35 5.51 -21.48
C LEU A 100 -4.24 6.11 -22.35
N LYS A 101 -4.42 6.06 -23.65
CA LYS A 101 -3.57 6.81 -24.59
C LYS A 101 -3.65 8.30 -24.33
N LYS A 102 -2.54 8.99 -24.53
CA LYS A 102 -2.48 10.44 -24.40
C LYS A 102 -3.51 11.13 -25.31
N GLY A 103 -4.24 12.09 -24.76
CA GLY A 103 -5.26 12.84 -25.51
C GLY A 103 -6.64 12.20 -25.52
N TYR A 104 -6.85 11.08 -24.83
CA TYR A 104 -8.16 10.46 -24.68
C TYR A 104 -8.74 10.66 -23.29
N LYS A 105 -10.06 10.82 -23.23
CA LYS A 105 -10.89 10.72 -22.03
C LYS A 105 -12.05 9.80 -22.35
N ILE A 106 -12.37 8.89 -21.44
CA ILE A 106 -13.47 7.94 -21.62
C ILE A 106 -14.54 8.13 -20.55
N SER A 107 -15.80 7.86 -20.92
CA SER A 107 -16.90 7.67 -19.98
C SER A 107 -17.47 6.29 -20.20
N TYR A 108 -17.41 5.43 -19.21
CA TYR A 108 -17.80 4.03 -19.30
C TYR A 108 -18.57 3.56 -18.06
N ASN A 109 -19.34 2.49 -18.22
CA ASN A 109 -20.02 1.80 -17.13
C ASN A 109 -19.27 0.52 -16.72
N THR A 110 -18.53 -0.07 -17.67
CA THR A 110 -17.84 -1.33 -17.44
C THR A 110 -16.48 -1.28 -18.14
N LEU A 111 -15.42 -1.42 -17.37
CA LEU A 111 -14.06 -1.64 -17.83
C LEU A 111 -13.38 -2.56 -16.84
N ARG A 112 -13.26 -3.84 -17.18
CA ARG A 112 -12.60 -4.85 -16.36
C ARG A 112 -11.42 -5.42 -17.11
N ILE A 113 -10.30 -5.51 -16.44
CA ILE A 113 -9.07 -6.06 -16.97
C ILE A 113 -8.68 -7.26 -16.12
N SER A 114 -8.61 -8.43 -16.74
CA SER A 114 -8.13 -9.66 -16.13
C SER A 114 -6.72 -9.93 -16.60
N ALA A 115 -5.78 -10.10 -15.68
CA ALA A 115 -4.39 -10.32 -15.99
C ALA A 115 -3.86 -11.58 -15.29
N GLN A 116 -3.06 -12.37 -15.97
CA GLN A 116 -2.42 -13.56 -15.42
C GLN A 116 -0.94 -13.58 -15.80
N SER A 117 -0.10 -14.01 -14.87
CA SER A 117 1.32 -14.30 -15.15
C SER A 117 1.88 -15.29 -14.14
N PRO A 118 2.99 -15.99 -14.45
CA PRO A 118 3.57 -16.97 -13.52
C PRO A 118 4.22 -16.34 -12.28
N LYS A 119 4.53 -15.03 -12.33
CA LYS A 119 5.19 -14.31 -11.22
C LYS A 119 4.66 -12.89 -11.13
N ILE A 120 4.53 -12.41 -9.90
CA ILE A 120 4.26 -11.01 -9.59
C ILE A 120 5.10 -10.59 -8.39
N ASN A 121 5.73 -9.42 -8.46
CA ASN A 121 6.56 -8.89 -7.38
C ASN A 121 6.37 -7.39 -7.14
N ASN A 122 5.68 -6.69 -8.04
CA ASN A 122 5.41 -5.27 -7.90
C ASN A 122 4.06 -4.91 -8.50
N VAL A 123 3.26 -4.18 -7.74
CA VAL A 123 1.96 -3.63 -8.14
C VAL A 123 1.94 -2.16 -7.80
N SER A 124 1.62 -1.33 -8.77
CA SER A 124 1.50 0.11 -8.56
C SER A 124 0.21 0.66 -9.15
N VAL A 125 -0.46 1.51 -8.38
CA VAL A 125 -1.66 2.25 -8.78
C VAL A 125 -1.34 3.73 -8.77
N SER A 126 -1.67 4.41 -9.85
CA SER A 126 -1.58 5.86 -9.98
C SER A 126 -2.90 6.41 -10.48
N GLY A 127 -3.74 6.90 -9.58
CA GLY A 127 -5.10 7.36 -9.86
C GLY A 127 -6.11 6.79 -8.87
N SER A 128 -7.26 6.37 -9.37
CA SER A 128 -8.41 5.88 -8.59
C SER A 128 -8.97 4.56 -9.09
N GLY A 129 -8.21 3.79 -9.82
CA GLY A 129 -8.57 2.43 -10.21
C GLY A 129 -8.05 1.42 -9.20
N ASP A 130 -8.67 0.25 -9.12
CA ASP A 130 -8.41 -0.73 -8.10
C ASP A 130 -7.73 -1.98 -8.65
N ILE A 131 -6.94 -2.65 -7.81
CA ILE A 131 -6.30 -3.91 -8.16
C ILE A 131 -6.65 -4.98 -7.13
N THR A 132 -7.30 -6.04 -7.60
CA THR A 132 -7.54 -7.25 -6.80
C THR A 132 -6.54 -8.33 -7.16
N LEU A 133 -5.70 -8.73 -6.21
CA LEU A 133 -4.81 -9.87 -6.34
C LEU A 133 -5.51 -11.11 -5.80
N LYS A 134 -5.86 -12.04 -6.70
CA LYS A 134 -6.50 -13.30 -6.29
C LYS A 134 -5.58 -14.12 -5.39
N SER A 135 -6.20 -14.97 -4.58
CA SER A 135 -5.55 -15.83 -3.59
C SER A 135 -4.43 -16.71 -4.15
N GLY A 136 -3.43 -16.98 -3.31
CA GLY A 136 -2.37 -17.96 -3.57
C GLY A 136 -1.09 -17.38 -4.18
N ILE A 137 -0.83 -16.11 -4.00
CA ILE A 137 0.41 -15.48 -4.50
C ILE A 137 1.63 -15.96 -3.71
N GLN A 138 2.65 -16.41 -4.44
CA GLN A 138 3.96 -16.77 -3.90
C GLN A 138 5.06 -16.03 -4.66
N THR A 139 5.89 -15.29 -3.94
CA THR A 139 6.98 -14.50 -4.54
C THR A 139 8.14 -14.30 -3.55
N GLY A 140 9.32 -13.92 -4.03
CA GLY A 140 10.43 -13.54 -3.14
C GLY A 140 10.14 -12.24 -2.40
N ASN A 141 9.86 -11.20 -3.14
CA ASN A 141 9.48 -9.89 -2.59
C ASN A 141 8.18 -9.41 -3.23
N MET A 142 7.33 -8.77 -2.45
CA MET A 142 6.12 -8.11 -2.94
C MET A 142 6.14 -6.64 -2.54
N LYS A 143 5.97 -5.78 -3.54
CA LYS A 143 5.81 -4.34 -3.33
C LYS A 143 4.46 -3.88 -3.86
N LEU A 144 3.68 -3.21 -2.99
CA LEU A 144 2.44 -2.53 -3.34
C LEU A 144 2.65 -1.02 -3.19
N SER A 145 2.29 -0.24 -4.20
CA SER A 145 2.45 1.22 -4.17
C SER A 145 1.21 1.90 -4.71
N ILE A 146 0.64 2.81 -3.95
CA ILE A 146 -0.53 3.59 -4.35
C ILE A 146 -0.16 5.07 -4.34
N ALA A 147 -0.44 5.76 -5.42
CA ALA A 147 -0.34 7.21 -5.55
C ALA A 147 -1.69 7.74 -6.06
N GLY A 148 -2.57 8.13 -5.14
CA GLY A 148 -3.93 8.56 -5.42
C GLY A 148 -4.95 8.04 -4.44
N SER A 149 -6.09 7.57 -4.94
CA SER A 149 -7.24 7.10 -4.17
C SER A 149 -7.77 5.75 -4.64
N GLY A 150 -6.99 5.01 -5.40
CA GLY A 150 -7.34 3.64 -5.79
C GLY A 150 -6.85 2.64 -4.74
N ASP A 151 -7.40 1.44 -4.75
CA ASP A 151 -7.21 0.45 -3.71
C ASP A 151 -6.50 -0.81 -4.21
N VAL A 152 -5.89 -1.53 -3.29
CA VAL A 152 -5.29 -2.85 -3.57
C VAL A 152 -5.75 -3.87 -2.55
N ASP A 153 -6.44 -4.91 -3.03
CA ASP A 153 -6.89 -6.04 -2.22
C ASP A 153 -6.10 -7.30 -2.53
N PHE A 154 -5.77 -8.07 -1.50
CA PHE A 154 -5.16 -9.39 -1.68
C PHE A 154 -5.58 -10.41 -0.62
N SER A 155 -5.41 -11.69 -0.96
CA SER A 155 -5.59 -12.79 -0.01
C SER A 155 -4.56 -13.90 -0.23
N ASN A 156 -4.13 -14.52 0.89
CA ASN A 156 -3.16 -15.63 0.92
C ASN A 156 -1.89 -15.35 0.09
N LEU A 157 -1.11 -14.39 0.56
CA LEU A 157 0.16 -14.01 -0.04
C LEU A 157 1.33 -14.49 0.82
N THR A 158 2.30 -15.15 0.19
CA THR A 158 3.54 -15.61 0.84
C THR A 158 4.74 -14.98 0.15
N CYS A 159 5.61 -14.34 0.91
CA CYS A 159 6.84 -13.72 0.39
C CYS A 159 7.94 -13.65 1.45
N SER A 160 9.16 -13.29 1.06
CA SER A 160 10.23 -12.98 2.01
C SER A 160 10.11 -11.55 2.54
N ALA A 161 9.92 -10.57 1.66
CA ALA A 161 9.72 -9.19 2.04
C ALA A 161 8.42 -8.65 1.44
N PHE A 162 7.56 -8.10 2.30
CA PHE A 162 6.33 -7.41 1.91
C PHE A 162 6.45 -5.91 2.20
N SER A 163 6.22 -5.10 1.20
CA SER A 163 6.28 -3.64 1.35
C SER A 163 5.04 -2.98 0.77
N VAL A 164 4.41 -2.10 1.56
CA VAL A 164 3.29 -1.23 1.18
C VAL A 164 3.71 0.22 1.27
N SER A 165 3.35 1.02 0.28
CA SER A 165 3.54 2.48 0.30
C SER A 165 2.34 3.18 -0.29
N ILE A 166 1.64 3.97 0.51
CA ILE A 166 0.49 4.77 0.11
C ILE A 166 0.86 6.24 0.16
N ALA A 167 0.65 6.95 -0.94
CA ALA A 167 0.77 8.40 -1.04
C ALA A 167 -0.58 8.95 -1.55
N GLY A 168 -1.46 9.34 -0.63
CA GLY A 168 -2.82 9.81 -0.94
C GLY A 168 -3.85 9.31 0.06
N SER A 169 -4.99 8.84 -0.47
CA SER A 169 -6.16 8.38 0.28
C SER A 169 -6.69 7.03 -0.20
N GLY A 170 -5.88 6.27 -0.91
CA GLY A 170 -6.23 4.90 -1.30
C GLY A 170 -5.84 3.91 -0.21
N ASP A 171 -6.39 2.71 -0.27
CA ASP A 171 -6.31 1.73 0.81
C ASP A 171 -5.66 0.41 0.35
N VAL A 172 -5.09 -0.30 1.31
CA VAL A 172 -4.58 -1.67 1.09
C VAL A 172 -5.23 -2.62 2.10
N SER A 173 -6.00 -3.58 1.59
CA SER A 173 -6.63 -4.62 2.39
C SER A 173 -6.01 -5.99 2.10
N GLY A 174 -5.56 -6.69 3.14
CA GLY A 174 -4.92 -7.99 2.99
C GLY A 174 -5.34 -9.02 4.03
N LYS A 175 -5.64 -10.25 3.57
CA LYS A 175 -5.98 -11.34 4.45
C LYS A 175 -5.10 -12.57 4.21
N GLY A 176 -4.37 -12.99 5.25
CA GLY A 176 -3.45 -14.13 5.13
C GLY A 176 -2.13 -13.74 4.47
N LEU A 177 -1.30 -13.02 5.20
CA LEU A 177 0.05 -12.64 4.78
C LEU A 177 1.09 -13.45 5.58
N ALA A 178 1.93 -14.21 4.88
CA ALA A 178 3.11 -14.85 5.47
C ALA A 178 4.39 -14.24 4.89
N CYS A 179 5.20 -13.62 5.73
CA CYS A 179 6.45 -12.98 5.30
C CYS A 179 7.56 -13.04 6.37
N THR A 180 8.78 -12.77 5.98
CA THR A 180 9.88 -12.58 6.92
C THR A 180 9.87 -11.14 7.43
N THR A 181 9.75 -10.18 6.54
CA THR A 181 9.69 -8.75 6.89
C THR A 181 8.46 -8.07 6.31
N LEU A 182 7.84 -7.20 7.11
CA LEU A 182 6.73 -6.33 6.74
C LEU A 182 7.14 -4.87 6.89
N ASP A 183 6.99 -4.07 5.85
CA ASP A 183 7.21 -2.61 5.85
C ASP A 183 5.98 -1.90 5.25
N ALA A 184 5.20 -1.18 6.07
CA ALA A 184 4.01 -0.45 5.66
C ALA A 184 4.16 1.05 5.94
N LYS A 185 3.94 1.86 4.90
CA LYS A 185 4.08 3.32 4.97
C LYS A 185 2.87 4.03 4.38
N ILE A 186 2.31 4.97 5.13
CA ILE A 186 1.26 5.88 4.68
C ILE A 186 1.78 7.32 4.74
N ALA A 187 1.67 8.03 3.62
CA ALA A 187 1.85 9.47 3.52
C ALA A 187 0.53 10.08 3.01
N GLY A 188 -0.35 10.47 3.92
CA GLY A 188 -1.69 10.97 3.60
C GLY A 188 -2.77 10.51 4.58
N SER A 189 -3.91 10.10 4.05
CA SER A 189 -5.11 9.72 4.80
C SER A 189 -5.68 8.37 4.35
N GLY A 190 -4.93 7.59 3.62
CA GLY A 190 -5.32 6.22 3.25
C GLY A 190 -5.07 5.23 4.38
N ASP A 191 -5.57 4.01 4.24
CA ASP A 191 -5.58 3.01 5.29
C ASP A 191 -4.89 1.70 4.86
N VAL A 192 -4.38 0.96 5.84
CA VAL A 192 -3.81 -0.38 5.66
C VAL A 192 -4.44 -1.33 6.67
N ASP A 193 -5.21 -2.31 6.19
CA ASP A 193 -5.81 -3.37 7.02
C ASP A 193 -5.22 -4.73 6.65
N LEU A 194 -4.50 -5.35 7.59
CA LEU A 194 -3.86 -6.64 7.39
C LEU A 194 -4.30 -7.65 8.45
N GLU A 195 -5.07 -8.66 8.00
CA GLU A 195 -5.55 -9.74 8.85
C GLU A 195 -4.78 -11.05 8.64
N ASN A 196 -4.66 -11.84 9.70
CA ASN A 196 -3.95 -13.14 9.69
C ASN A 196 -2.51 -13.02 9.17
N VAL A 197 -1.77 -12.05 9.71
CA VAL A 197 -0.37 -11.80 9.36
C VAL A 197 0.55 -12.73 10.18
N ALA A 198 1.53 -13.32 9.51
CA ALA A 198 2.66 -14.01 10.14
C ALA A 198 3.97 -13.38 9.64
N ALA A 199 4.56 -12.46 10.43
CA ALA A 199 5.82 -11.79 10.13
C ALA A 199 6.93 -12.33 11.05
N THR A 200 7.86 -13.14 10.50
CA THR A 200 8.77 -13.94 11.32
C THR A 200 10.01 -13.20 11.82
N ALA A 201 10.32 -12.01 11.30
CA ALA A 201 11.45 -11.20 11.77
C ALA A 201 10.98 -9.80 12.20
N LYS A 202 10.86 -8.87 11.28
CA LYS A 202 10.60 -7.45 11.58
C LYS A 202 9.32 -6.95 10.92
N THR A 203 8.54 -6.19 11.69
CA THR A 203 7.40 -5.39 11.20
C THR A 203 7.69 -3.91 11.43
N GLU A 204 7.57 -3.09 10.40
CA GLU A 204 7.72 -1.64 10.49
C GLU A 204 6.49 -0.97 9.89
N CYS A 205 5.80 -0.12 10.69
CA CYS A 205 4.65 0.64 10.26
C CYS A 205 4.87 2.12 10.53
N THR A 206 4.73 2.94 9.50
CA THR A 206 4.96 4.39 9.59
C THR A 206 3.81 5.16 8.97
N ILE A 207 3.22 6.08 9.72
CA ILE A 207 2.20 7.01 9.23
C ILE A 207 2.75 8.44 9.29
N SER A 208 2.68 9.13 8.16
CA SER A 208 2.91 10.56 8.05
C SER A 208 1.63 11.22 7.53
N GLY A 209 0.77 11.69 8.44
CA GLY A 209 -0.55 12.23 8.11
C GLY A 209 -1.63 11.80 9.09
N SER A 210 -2.80 11.42 8.54
CA SER A 210 -4.01 11.10 9.31
C SER A 210 -4.61 9.73 8.96
N GLY A 211 -3.87 8.90 8.24
CA GLY A 211 -4.32 7.55 7.88
C GLY A 211 -4.35 6.58 9.06
N GLU A 212 -4.86 5.39 8.82
CA GLU A 212 -4.98 4.33 9.82
C GLU A 212 -4.29 3.03 9.37
N MET A 213 -3.71 2.31 10.35
CA MET A 213 -3.21 0.94 10.12
C MET A 213 -3.82 0.00 11.15
N GLU A 214 -4.43 -1.08 10.68
CA GLU A 214 -4.88 -2.18 11.53
C GLU A 214 -4.09 -3.45 11.20
N LEU A 215 -3.52 -4.10 12.23
CA LEU A 215 -2.77 -5.34 12.10
C LEU A 215 -3.30 -6.40 13.06
N LYS A 216 -3.58 -7.59 12.50
CA LYS A 216 -3.99 -8.78 13.27
C LYS A 216 -3.14 -9.98 12.88
N GLY A 217 -2.65 -10.72 13.87
CA GLY A 217 -1.82 -11.90 13.64
C GLY A 217 -0.67 -12.02 14.63
N GLN A 218 0.53 -12.32 14.14
CA GLN A 218 1.70 -12.48 14.97
C GLN A 218 2.99 -12.04 14.29
N GLY A 219 3.92 -11.51 15.09
CA GLY A 219 5.25 -11.10 14.66
C GLY A 219 6.30 -11.30 15.73
N THR A 220 7.55 -10.98 15.44
CA THR A 220 8.64 -11.03 16.39
C THR A 220 8.94 -9.66 16.97
N ASP A 221 9.47 -8.76 16.15
CA ASP A 221 9.79 -7.38 16.53
C ASP A 221 8.95 -6.40 15.71
N ALA A 222 8.41 -5.39 16.38
CA ALA A 222 7.61 -4.35 15.73
C ALA A 222 8.12 -2.95 16.05
N LEU A 223 8.07 -2.10 15.04
CA LEU A 223 8.42 -0.69 15.11
C LEU A 223 7.27 0.15 14.54
N TYR A 224 6.62 0.92 15.38
CA TYR A 224 5.49 1.76 15.01
C TYR A 224 5.84 3.24 15.13
N ARG A 225 5.61 4.00 14.08
CA ARG A 225 5.87 5.44 14.04
C ARG A 225 4.68 6.22 13.50
N ILE A 226 4.30 7.28 14.19
CA ILE A 226 3.33 8.25 13.70
C ILE A 226 3.94 9.65 13.75
N SER A 227 3.83 10.36 12.63
CA SER A 227 4.08 11.79 12.53
C SER A 227 2.80 12.47 12.00
N GLY A 228 1.99 13.03 12.89
CA GLY A 228 0.68 13.60 12.58
C GLY A 228 -0.41 13.19 13.54
N SER A 229 -1.60 12.90 13.00
CA SER A 229 -2.81 12.56 13.77
C SER A 229 -3.41 11.21 13.41
N GLY A 230 -2.69 10.39 12.69
CA GLY A 230 -3.13 9.04 12.31
C GLY A 230 -3.18 8.06 13.49
N SER A 231 -3.59 6.83 13.23
CA SER A 231 -3.67 5.77 14.24
C SER A 231 -3.08 4.45 13.77
N ILE A 232 -2.48 3.69 14.70
CA ILE A 232 -2.07 2.31 14.48
C ILE A 232 -2.74 1.43 15.53
N ASP A 233 -3.61 0.50 15.11
CA ASP A 233 -4.17 -0.54 15.98
C ASP A 233 -3.54 -1.89 15.67
N ALA A 234 -2.60 -2.29 16.51
CA ALA A 234 -1.90 -3.57 16.47
C ALA A 234 -2.15 -4.39 17.76
N CYS A 235 -3.29 -4.16 18.44
CA CYS A 235 -3.68 -4.97 19.61
C CYS A 235 -3.87 -6.44 19.26
N GLY A 236 -4.37 -6.72 18.05
CA GLY A 236 -4.55 -8.05 17.51
C GLY A 236 -3.27 -8.67 16.92
N PHE A 237 -2.18 -7.93 16.86
CA PHE A 237 -0.89 -8.39 16.33
C PHE A 237 0.09 -8.68 17.46
N LYS A 238 0.21 -9.95 17.83
CA LYS A 238 1.03 -10.38 18.98
C LYS A 238 2.51 -10.35 18.65
N THR A 239 3.28 -9.52 19.35
CA THR A 239 4.73 -9.36 19.15
C THR A 239 5.49 -9.53 20.47
N ASN A 240 6.77 -9.89 20.38
CA ASN A 240 7.63 -10.00 21.55
C ASN A 240 8.14 -8.62 22.00
N ARG A 241 8.69 -7.86 21.07
CA ARG A 241 9.29 -6.54 21.33
C ARG A 241 8.63 -5.48 20.47
N VAL A 242 8.30 -4.35 21.07
CA VAL A 242 7.69 -3.22 20.36
C VAL A 242 8.46 -1.94 20.67
N GLU A 243 8.78 -1.18 19.63
CA GLU A 243 9.25 0.20 19.74
C GLU A 243 8.24 1.13 19.12
N VAL A 244 7.83 2.16 19.86
CA VAL A 244 6.79 3.11 19.45
C VAL A 244 7.35 4.54 19.47
N THR A 245 7.07 5.29 18.42
CA THR A 245 7.35 6.73 18.38
C THR A 245 6.12 7.48 17.85
N VAL A 246 5.61 8.42 18.64
CA VAL A 246 4.53 9.34 18.25
C VAL A 246 5.05 10.76 18.27
N ALA A 247 4.95 11.46 17.14
CA ALA A 247 5.22 12.88 17.02
C ALA A 247 3.95 13.58 16.50
N GLY A 248 3.18 14.20 17.40
CA GLY A 248 1.90 14.85 17.08
C GLY A 248 0.77 14.42 18.00
N SER A 249 -0.41 14.20 17.45
CA SER A 249 -1.64 13.84 18.19
C SER A 249 -2.17 12.44 17.88
N GLY A 250 -1.39 11.65 17.18
CA GLY A 250 -1.79 10.28 16.79
C GLY A 250 -1.74 9.29 17.95
N ASP A 251 -2.45 8.18 17.78
CA ASP A 251 -2.60 7.15 18.80
C ASP A 251 -2.08 5.80 18.31
N ILE A 252 -1.36 5.09 19.19
CA ILE A 252 -0.89 3.72 18.90
C ILE A 252 -1.44 2.78 19.95
N LYS A 253 -2.10 1.72 19.50
CA LYS A 253 -2.46 0.58 20.31
C LYS A 253 -1.64 -0.63 19.88
N CYS A 254 -1.01 -1.35 20.79
CA CYS A 254 -0.17 -2.48 20.47
C CYS A 254 -0.23 -3.60 21.50
N TYR A 255 0.23 -4.78 21.12
CA TYR A 255 0.50 -5.89 22.01
C TYR A 255 2.01 -6.12 22.07
N ALA A 256 2.59 -6.07 23.27
CA ALA A 256 3.98 -6.41 23.53
C ALA A 256 4.06 -7.49 24.61
N LYS A 257 4.79 -8.58 24.35
CA LYS A 257 4.94 -9.67 25.31
C LYS A 257 6.06 -9.38 26.32
N ASP A 258 7.26 -9.06 25.83
CA ASP A 258 8.48 -9.03 26.62
C ASP A 258 9.00 -7.60 26.87
N TYR A 259 8.96 -6.72 25.87
CA TYR A 259 9.51 -5.37 25.96
C TYR A 259 8.74 -4.34 25.14
N LEU A 260 8.50 -3.18 25.72
CA LEU A 260 7.90 -2.00 25.07
C LEU A 260 8.75 -0.77 25.33
N LYS A 261 9.30 -0.18 24.27
CA LYS A 261 9.89 1.16 24.31
C LYS A 261 8.97 2.17 23.68
N ALA A 262 8.62 3.23 24.38
CA ALA A 262 7.68 4.22 23.88
C ALA A 262 8.17 5.66 24.07
N SER A 263 8.11 6.43 22.97
CA SER A 263 8.41 7.86 22.95
C SER A 263 7.23 8.61 22.36
N VAL A 264 6.70 9.58 23.11
CA VAL A 264 5.58 10.43 22.70
C VAL A 264 5.98 11.88 22.80
N ALA A 265 5.94 12.60 21.69
CA ALA A 265 6.18 14.02 21.58
C ALA A 265 4.92 14.69 20.99
N GLY A 266 4.12 15.34 21.84
CA GLY A 266 2.85 15.97 21.49
C GLY A 266 1.70 15.49 22.39
N SER A 267 0.49 15.48 21.86
CA SER A 267 -0.73 15.10 22.58
C SER A 267 -1.22 13.68 22.30
N GLY A 268 -0.46 12.92 21.53
CA GLY A 268 -0.78 11.55 21.20
C GLY A 268 -0.64 10.58 22.37
N SER A 269 -1.09 9.35 22.18
CA SER A 269 -1.08 8.34 23.23
C SER A 269 -0.61 6.97 22.77
N VAL A 270 -0.12 6.17 23.72
CA VAL A 270 0.21 4.76 23.52
C VAL A 270 -0.60 3.92 24.50
N ARG A 271 -1.32 2.95 23.98
CA ARG A 271 -2.06 1.96 24.75
C ARG A 271 -1.54 0.58 24.43
N TYR A 272 -1.27 -0.23 25.44
CA TYR A 272 -0.68 -1.54 25.20
C TYR A 272 -1.37 -2.67 25.96
N LEU A 273 -1.32 -3.84 25.36
CA LEU A 273 -1.69 -5.13 25.93
C LEU A 273 -0.42 -5.97 26.20
N GLY A 274 -0.58 -7.04 26.95
CA GLY A 274 0.54 -7.90 27.37
C GLY A 274 1.10 -7.50 28.73
N ASN A 275 2.30 -8.00 29.02
CA ASN A 275 2.97 -7.74 30.31
C ASN A 275 4.47 -7.45 30.11
N PRO A 276 4.83 -6.52 29.20
CA PRO A 276 6.21 -6.21 28.91
C PRO A 276 6.91 -5.44 30.03
N GLU A 277 8.24 -5.47 30.02
CA GLU A 277 9.04 -4.41 30.61
C GLU A 277 8.83 -3.12 29.79
N VAL A 278 8.49 -2.00 30.46
CA VAL A 278 8.15 -0.75 29.78
C VAL A 278 9.25 0.29 29.99
N ASP A 279 9.87 0.75 28.91
CA ASP A 279 10.79 1.88 28.86
C ASP A 279 10.09 3.08 28.21
N ALA A 280 9.60 4.02 29.03
CA ALA A 280 8.90 5.21 28.58
C ALA A 280 9.22 6.40 29.46
N HIS A 281 9.26 7.60 28.86
CA HIS A 281 9.43 8.83 29.65
C HIS A 281 8.22 9.01 30.60
N PRO A 282 8.43 9.39 31.89
CA PRO A 282 7.35 9.49 32.87
C PRO A 282 6.20 10.42 32.50
N LYS A 283 6.43 11.40 31.62
CA LYS A 283 5.39 12.35 31.15
C LYS A 283 4.69 11.90 29.86
N ALA A 284 5.11 10.77 29.24
CA ALA A 284 4.46 10.25 28.06
C ALA A 284 3.12 9.58 28.42
N ASP A 285 2.08 9.79 27.62
CA ASP A 285 0.79 9.13 27.86
C ASP A 285 0.84 7.66 27.34
N VAL A 286 1.48 6.81 28.16
CA VAL A 286 1.62 5.37 27.91
C VAL A 286 0.89 4.60 28.98
N LYS A 287 -0.15 3.83 28.61
CA LYS A 287 -1.01 3.14 29.57
C LYS A 287 -1.32 1.72 29.15
N LYS A 288 -1.31 0.82 30.13
CA LYS A 288 -1.77 -0.56 29.94
C LYS A 288 -3.29 -0.60 29.81
N MET A 289 -3.79 -1.35 28.83
CA MET A 289 -5.22 -1.66 28.69
C MET A 289 -5.59 -2.89 29.52
N ILE A 290 -6.81 -2.92 29.99
CA ILE A 290 -7.39 -4.08 30.68
C ILE A 290 -8.10 -4.93 29.62
N ASN A 291 -7.71 -6.19 29.47
CA ASN A 291 -8.48 -7.12 28.66
C ASN A 291 -9.88 -7.27 29.29
N ARG A 292 -10.90 -6.87 28.57
CA ARG A 292 -12.29 -7.17 28.91
C ARG A 292 -12.71 -8.47 28.27
#